data_a3ded253bcbcb75d97c45be2ac8b67f7
#
_entry.id   a3ded253bcbcb75d97c45be2ac8b67f7
#
_cell.length_a   1.000
_cell.length_b   1.000
_cell.length_c   1.000
_cell.angle_alpha   90.00
_cell.angle_beta   90.00
_cell.angle_gamma   90.00
#
_symmetry.space_group_name_H-M   'P 1'
#
loop_
_entity.id
_entity.type
_entity.pdbx_description
1 polymer ?
#
loop_
_entity_poly.entity_id
_entity_poly.type
_entity_poly.pdbx_seq_one_letter_code
_entity_poly.pdbx_strand_id
1 'polypeptide(L)'
;MAEYKIANGKKVLDRARELEKLETLGNLTNDSFNRHGIQELFQQIMAMSRKLQYQLLAEEGVSGNLPFTRIDHIDRKHCRVVYQGVEGAYAHEATLQYFGKDANAFHVPTWRDCMEAIKEGVADYAVLPIENSSAGEVNDIYDLLEEYDNYIVGEQILKINHALLGLPGTSLDEIRTVYSHPQALMQCSVYLDKHSDWQRISLSNTAMAAKKVAEDKDRSQVAIGSPAAAGYHGLEVLEMPINHNRFNSTRFIIVTNRKMYEADAKKVGICFELPHTSGSLYNILSHIIYNDLNMCKIESRDGHGNIVQTETTVTE
;
A
#
# COMPACT_ATOMS: atom_id res chain seq x y z
N MET A 1 -27.82 28.11 7.00
CA MET A 1 -28.30 26.73 6.67
C MET A 1 -27.67 25.66 7.54
N ALA A 2 -26.35 25.68 7.73
CA ALA A 2 -25.66 24.78 8.64
C ALA A 2 -26.19 24.90 10.08
N GLU A 3 -26.17 26.10 10.65
CA GLU A 3 -26.69 26.41 12.00
C GLU A 3 -28.14 25.89 12.20
N TYR A 4 -28.99 26.08 11.21
CA TYR A 4 -30.37 25.56 11.28
C TYR A 4 -30.41 24.04 11.32
N LYS A 5 -29.56 23.36 10.55
CA LYS A 5 -29.49 21.90 10.53
C LYS A 5 -28.91 21.34 11.83
N ILE A 6 -27.88 22.00 12.37
CA ILE A 6 -27.30 21.68 13.67
C ILE A 6 -28.35 21.78 14.76
N ALA A 7 -29.01 22.93 14.86
CA ALA A 7 -30.02 23.21 15.88
C ALA A 7 -31.24 22.26 15.83
N ASN A 8 -31.55 21.69 14.65
CA ASN A 8 -32.69 20.82 14.43
C ASN A 8 -32.33 19.35 14.20
N GLY A 9 -31.09 18.93 14.39
CA GLY A 9 -30.60 17.56 14.21
C GLY A 9 -30.77 17.02 12.77
N LYS A 10 -30.80 17.89 11.77
CA LYS A 10 -31.01 17.51 10.36
C LYS A 10 -29.70 17.15 9.69
N LYS A 11 -29.70 16.06 8.93
CA LYS A 11 -28.53 15.64 8.13
C LYS A 11 -28.14 16.72 7.10
N VAL A 12 -26.85 16.89 6.87
CA VAL A 12 -26.32 17.77 5.82
C VAL A 12 -26.78 17.31 4.45
N LEU A 13 -26.60 16.01 4.14
CA LEU A 13 -27.05 15.41 2.89
C LEU A 13 -28.52 14.95 3.01
N ASP A 14 -29.35 15.52 2.18
CA ASP A 14 -30.73 15.08 1.92
C ASP A 14 -30.86 14.74 0.43
N ARG A 15 -30.56 13.49 0.10
CA ARG A 15 -30.46 13.03 -1.29
C ARG A 15 -31.79 13.15 -2.06
N ALA A 16 -32.91 12.88 -1.40
CA ALA A 16 -34.23 12.95 -2.04
C ALA A 16 -34.56 14.40 -2.45
N ARG A 17 -34.32 15.35 -1.56
CA ARG A 17 -34.55 16.76 -1.80
C ARG A 17 -33.62 17.36 -2.86
N GLU A 18 -32.36 16.89 -2.89
CA GLU A 18 -31.41 17.33 -3.93
C GLU A 18 -31.81 16.84 -5.32
N LEU A 19 -32.26 15.59 -5.45
CA LEU A 19 -32.76 15.03 -6.71
C LEU A 19 -34.00 15.76 -7.19
N GLU A 20 -35.00 16.01 -6.33
CA GLU A 20 -36.18 16.77 -6.64
C GLU A 20 -35.85 18.18 -7.17
N LYS A 21 -34.88 18.86 -6.52
CA LYS A 21 -34.42 20.18 -7.00
C LYS A 21 -33.75 20.11 -8.36
N LEU A 22 -32.88 19.11 -8.59
CA LEU A 22 -32.21 18.95 -9.88
C LEU A 22 -33.20 18.68 -11.00
N GLU A 23 -34.23 17.88 -10.75
CA GLU A 23 -35.29 17.63 -11.69
C GLU A 23 -36.09 18.91 -11.99
N THR A 24 -36.50 19.63 -10.95
CA THR A 24 -37.21 20.91 -11.07
C THR A 24 -36.42 21.93 -11.89
N LEU A 25 -35.13 22.08 -11.61
CA LEU A 25 -34.25 23.01 -12.31
C LEU A 25 -33.98 22.58 -13.76
N GLY A 26 -33.81 21.29 -14.01
CA GLY A 26 -33.64 20.75 -15.35
C GLY A 26 -34.90 20.98 -16.24
N ASN A 27 -36.07 21.02 -15.64
CA ASN A 27 -37.33 21.26 -16.35
C ASN A 27 -37.56 22.74 -16.70
N LEU A 28 -36.66 23.66 -16.33
CA LEU A 28 -36.72 25.07 -16.77
C LEU A 28 -36.38 25.26 -18.25
N THR A 29 -35.84 24.25 -18.90
CA THR A 29 -35.48 24.24 -20.31
C THR A 29 -35.98 22.97 -21.01
N ASN A 30 -36.36 23.11 -22.28
CA ASN A 30 -36.70 21.95 -23.12
C ASN A 30 -35.50 21.40 -23.91
N ASP A 31 -34.40 22.13 -23.93
CA ASP A 31 -33.17 21.70 -24.59
C ASP A 31 -32.39 20.72 -23.71
N SER A 32 -32.05 19.58 -24.28
CA SER A 32 -31.38 18.49 -23.51
C SER A 32 -29.98 18.85 -23.04
N PHE A 33 -29.23 19.62 -23.83
CA PHE A 33 -27.89 20.07 -23.49
C PHE A 33 -27.95 21.05 -22.33
N ASN A 34 -28.81 22.05 -22.42
CA ASN A 34 -29.00 23.04 -21.36
C ASN A 34 -29.56 22.41 -20.09
N ARG A 35 -30.45 21.43 -20.19
CA ARG A 35 -30.99 20.68 -19.04
C ARG A 35 -29.85 19.98 -18.30
N HIS A 36 -28.98 19.26 -19.02
CA HIS A 36 -27.85 18.57 -18.42
C HIS A 36 -26.87 19.55 -17.77
N GLY A 37 -26.51 20.63 -18.46
CA GLY A 37 -25.64 21.67 -17.94
C GLY A 37 -26.15 22.36 -16.67
N ILE A 38 -27.48 22.65 -16.62
CA ILE A 38 -28.12 23.22 -15.42
C ILE A 38 -28.04 22.23 -14.25
N GLN A 39 -28.35 20.95 -14.48
CA GLN A 39 -28.28 19.93 -13.43
C GLN A 39 -26.88 19.77 -12.90
N GLU A 40 -25.88 19.71 -13.76
CA GLU A 40 -24.47 19.59 -13.38
C GLU A 40 -24.02 20.82 -12.56
N LEU A 41 -24.32 22.04 -13.03
CA LEU A 41 -23.97 23.26 -12.32
C LEU A 41 -24.56 23.29 -10.90
N PHE A 42 -25.85 22.98 -10.76
CA PHE A 42 -26.49 22.97 -9.45
C PHE A 42 -26.04 21.83 -8.57
N GLN A 43 -25.66 20.69 -9.14
CA GLN A 43 -25.05 19.58 -8.40
C GLN A 43 -23.72 20.02 -7.76
N GLN A 44 -22.90 20.78 -8.47
CA GLN A 44 -21.66 21.38 -7.95
C GLN A 44 -21.94 22.40 -6.85
N ILE A 45 -22.90 23.32 -7.06
CA ILE A 45 -23.29 24.30 -6.05
C ILE A 45 -23.74 23.62 -4.75
N MET A 46 -24.52 22.54 -4.86
CA MET A 46 -24.97 21.77 -3.70
C MET A 46 -23.80 21.03 -3.01
N ALA A 47 -22.84 20.51 -3.78
CA ALA A 47 -21.65 19.88 -3.23
C ALA A 47 -20.78 20.88 -2.43
N MET A 48 -20.53 22.06 -2.97
CA MET A 48 -19.84 23.16 -2.28
C MET A 48 -20.57 23.58 -1.00
N SER A 49 -21.90 23.69 -1.06
CA SER A 49 -22.72 24.02 0.12
C SER A 49 -22.63 22.94 1.21
N ARG A 50 -22.58 21.66 0.82
CA ARG A 50 -22.37 20.56 1.77
C ARG A 50 -20.99 20.62 2.40
N LYS A 51 -19.94 20.87 1.61
CA LYS A 51 -18.56 21.04 2.11
C LYS A 51 -18.53 22.08 3.24
N LEU A 52 -19.04 23.27 2.98
CA LEU A 52 -19.08 24.33 3.99
C LEU A 52 -19.88 23.92 5.24
N GLN A 53 -21.01 23.23 5.05
CA GLN A 53 -21.81 22.77 6.19
C GLN A 53 -21.07 21.72 7.03
N TYR A 54 -20.31 20.79 6.42
CA TYR A 54 -19.51 19.81 7.14
C TYR A 54 -18.32 20.47 7.87
N GLN A 55 -17.69 21.49 7.26
CA GLN A 55 -16.62 22.24 7.91
C GLN A 55 -17.13 22.94 9.18
N LEU A 56 -18.26 23.65 9.11
CA LEU A 56 -18.88 24.30 10.25
C LEU A 56 -19.29 23.31 11.35
N LEU A 57 -19.80 22.13 10.97
CA LEU A 57 -20.11 21.06 11.94
C LEU A 57 -18.84 20.55 12.65
N ALA A 58 -17.74 20.44 11.93
CA ALA A 58 -16.46 20.01 12.50
C ALA A 58 -15.90 21.06 13.48
N GLU A 59 -15.98 22.35 13.12
CA GLU A 59 -15.55 23.47 13.96
C GLU A 59 -16.37 23.57 15.27
N GLU A 60 -17.66 23.26 15.20
CA GLU A 60 -18.54 23.24 16.39
C GLU A 60 -18.48 21.93 17.19
N GLY A 61 -17.62 20.99 16.80
CA GLY A 61 -17.49 19.70 17.48
C GLY A 61 -18.70 18.77 17.33
N VAL A 62 -19.62 19.09 16.42
CA VAL A 62 -20.84 18.31 16.12
C VAL A 62 -20.59 17.26 15.02
N SER A 63 -19.38 17.21 14.46
CA SER A 63 -18.99 16.14 13.54
C SER A 63 -19.15 14.81 14.28
N GLY A 64 -20.01 13.95 13.76
CA GLY A 64 -20.26 12.61 14.31
C GLY A 64 -18.91 11.90 14.56
N ASN A 65 -18.87 11.02 15.54
CA ASN A 65 -17.68 10.24 15.88
C ASN A 65 -17.07 9.70 14.60
N LEU A 66 -15.92 10.23 14.22
CA LEU A 66 -15.12 9.62 13.16
C LEU A 66 -14.88 8.17 13.60
N PRO A 67 -15.07 7.20 12.71
CA PRO A 67 -14.85 5.80 13.06
C PRO A 67 -13.38 5.52 13.40
N PHE A 68 -12.49 6.50 13.21
CA PHE A 68 -11.05 6.40 13.45
C PHE A 68 -10.64 7.20 14.67
N THR A 69 -9.78 6.59 15.48
CA THR A 69 -9.15 7.24 16.64
C THR A 69 -7.87 7.92 16.21
N ARG A 70 -7.77 9.22 16.48
CA ARG A 70 -6.52 9.96 16.33
C ARG A 70 -5.57 9.61 17.47
N ILE A 71 -4.34 9.24 17.14
CA ILE A 71 -3.25 8.98 18.09
C ILE A 71 -2.08 9.92 17.80
N ASP A 72 -1.25 10.23 18.79
CA ASP A 72 -0.07 11.04 18.58
C ASP A 72 0.97 10.27 17.76
N HIS A 73 1.30 9.05 18.19
CA HIS A 73 2.22 8.15 17.48
C HIS A 73 1.87 6.70 17.73
N ILE A 74 2.22 5.83 16.79
CA ILE A 74 2.17 4.37 16.98
C ILE A 74 3.18 3.97 18.04
N ASP A 75 2.78 3.14 19.02
CA ASP A 75 3.72 2.51 19.94
C ASP A 75 4.53 1.45 19.19
N ARG A 76 5.75 1.84 18.79
CA ARG A 76 6.67 0.99 18.02
C ARG A 76 7.49 0.04 18.90
N LYS A 77 7.48 0.22 20.22
CA LYS A 77 8.35 -0.55 21.14
C LYS A 77 7.67 -1.75 21.75
N HIS A 78 6.38 -1.65 22.06
CA HIS A 78 5.64 -2.67 22.80
C HIS A 78 4.63 -3.43 21.93
N CYS A 79 4.76 -3.34 20.63
CA CYS A 79 3.89 -4.02 19.67
C CYS A 79 4.55 -5.29 19.13
N ARG A 80 3.71 -6.21 18.68
CA ARG A 80 4.12 -7.43 17.97
C ARG A 80 3.88 -7.20 16.48
N VAL A 81 4.92 -7.43 15.70
CA VAL A 81 4.89 -7.15 14.26
C VAL A 81 5.12 -8.43 13.48
N VAL A 82 4.26 -8.70 12.51
CA VAL A 82 4.40 -9.83 11.61
C VAL A 82 4.81 -9.38 10.21
N TYR A 83 5.65 -10.15 9.55
CA TYR A 83 6.02 -9.95 8.15
C TYR A 83 6.12 -11.29 7.41
N GLN A 84 6.00 -11.27 6.09
CA GLN A 84 6.10 -12.50 5.28
C GLN A 84 7.56 -12.77 4.91
N GLY A 85 7.93 -14.05 4.96
CA GLY A 85 9.24 -14.52 4.48
C GLY A 85 10.06 -15.18 5.55
N VAL A 86 11.33 -14.78 5.66
CA VAL A 86 12.29 -15.26 6.67
C VAL A 86 13.19 -14.10 7.09
N GLU A 87 14.00 -14.30 8.11
CA GLU A 87 14.99 -13.30 8.55
C GLU A 87 15.95 -12.93 7.40
N GLY A 88 16.26 -11.64 7.29
CA GLY A 88 17.08 -11.11 6.19
C GLY A 88 16.28 -10.82 4.89
N ALA A 89 14.98 -11.13 4.81
CA ALA A 89 14.15 -10.70 3.70
C ALA A 89 13.96 -9.17 3.69
N TYR A 90 13.62 -8.58 2.54
CA TYR A 90 13.33 -7.15 2.44
C TYR A 90 12.16 -6.71 3.33
N ALA A 91 11.16 -7.57 3.51
CA ALA A 91 10.07 -7.30 4.46
C ALA A 91 10.58 -7.22 5.92
N HIS A 92 11.54 -8.07 6.29
CA HIS A 92 12.20 -7.99 7.60
C HIS A 92 12.97 -6.67 7.75
N GLU A 93 13.72 -6.28 6.74
CA GLU A 93 14.48 -5.02 6.74
C GLU A 93 13.54 -3.82 6.85
N ALA A 94 12.44 -3.79 6.09
CA ALA A 94 11.42 -2.75 6.19
C ALA A 94 10.80 -2.69 7.59
N THR A 95 10.54 -3.85 8.20
CA THR A 95 10.04 -3.95 9.58
C THR A 95 11.00 -3.31 10.57
N LEU A 96 12.28 -3.65 10.49
CA LEU A 96 13.30 -3.10 11.40
C LEU A 96 13.56 -1.61 11.16
N GLN A 97 13.42 -1.12 9.93
CA GLN A 97 13.54 0.32 9.65
C GLN A 97 12.37 1.11 10.22
N TYR A 98 11.15 0.59 10.16
CA TYR A 98 9.98 1.29 10.65
C TYR A 98 9.81 1.19 12.17
N PHE A 99 9.95 0.00 12.75
CA PHE A 99 9.70 -0.27 14.18
C PHE A 99 10.96 -0.20 15.05
N GLY A 100 12.13 -0.19 14.46
CA GLY A 100 13.42 -0.20 15.16
C GLY A 100 14.08 -1.60 15.17
N LYS A 101 15.38 -1.61 15.46
CA LYS A 101 16.18 -2.85 15.41
C LYS A 101 15.78 -3.88 16.48
N ASP A 102 15.21 -3.40 17.59
CA ASP A 102 14.75 -4.23 18.71
C ASP A 102 13.25 -4.55 18.64
N ALA A 103 12.64 -4.40 17.47
CA ALA A 103 11.22 -4.69 17.26
C ALA A 103 10.91 -6.14 17.61
N ASN A 104 9.81 -6.36 18.35
CA ASN A 104 9.28 -7.70 18.60
C ASN A 104 8.58 -8.21 17.34
N ALA A 105 9.40 -8.65 16.37
CA ALA A 105 8.96 -9.05 15.05
C ALA A 105 9.13 -10.55 14.82
N PHE A 106 8.17 -11.16 14.13
CA PHE A 106 8.23 -12.56 13.72
C PHE A 106 7.74 -12.71 12.27
N HIS A 107 8.12 -13.81 11.64
CA HIS A 107 7.76 -14.05 10.25
C HIS A 107 6.77 -15.21 10.10
N VAL A 108 6.03 -15.17 9.00
CA VAL A 108 5.09 -16.21 8.57
C VAL A 108 5.30 -16.53 7.07
N PRO A 109 4.86 -17.70 6.60
CA PRO A 109 5.11 -18.14 5.23
C PRO A 109 4.42 -17.29 4.15
N THR A 110 3.18 -16.84 4.39
CA THR A 110 2.36 -16.15 3.39
C THR A 110 1.85 -14.79 3.88
N TRP A 111 1.46 -13.93 2.96
CA TRP A 111 0.81 -12.65 3.28
C TRP A 111 -0.55 -12.85 3.97
N ARG A 112 -1.28 -13.92 3.59
CA ARG A 112 -2.53 -14.30 4.26
C ARG A 112 -2.31 -14.63 5.73
N ASP A 113 -1.25 -15.35 6.05
CA ASP A 113 -0.89 -15.64 7.43
C ASP A 113 -0.59 -14.37 8.23
N CYS A 114 -0.05 -13.32 7.59
CA CYS A 114 0.11 -12.01 8.23
C CYS A 114 -1.26 -11.41 8.63
N MET A 115 -2.24 -11.48 7.72
CA MET A 115 -3.59 -10.96 7.99
C MET A 115 -4.30 -11.77 9.09
N GLU A 116 -4.19 -13.10 9.05
CA GLU A 116 -4.73 -13.97 10.11
C GLU A 116 -4.08 -13.69 11.45
N ALA A 117 -2.77 -13.47 11.52
CA ALA A 117 -2.06 -13.14 12.76
C ALA A 117 -2.59 -11.84 13.41
N ILE A 118 -2.97 -10.82 12.59
CA ILE A 118 -3.65 -9.61 13.10
C ILE A 118 -5.05 -9.94 13.59
N LYS A 119 -5.82 -10.67 12.80
CA LYS A 119 -7.22 -11.03 13.11
C LYS A 119 -7.32 -11.84 14.41
N GLU A 120 -6.40 -12.78 14.61
CA GLU A 120 -6.31 -13.60 15.82
C GLU A 120 -5.72 -12.86 17.02
N GLY A 121 -5.21 -11.64 16.82
CA GLY A 121 -4.57 -10.86 17.88
C GLY A 121 -3.19 -11.38 18.29
N VAL A 122 -2.56 -12.21 17.46
CA VAL A 122 -1.18 -12.68 17.65
C VAL A 122 -0.19 -11.57 17.30
N ALA A 123 -0.49 -10.75 16.27
CA ALA A 123 0.23 -9.55 15.89
C ALA A 123 -0.63 -8.30 16.05
N ASP A 124 0.01 -7.17 16.35
CA ASP A 124 -0.62 -5.87 16.42
C ASP A 124 -0.55 -5.15 15.06
N TYR A 125 0.52 -5.41 14.29
CA TYR A 125 0.78 -4.85 12.96
C TYR A 125 1.35 -5.91 12.02
N ALA A 126 1.09 -5.72 10.71
CA ALA A 126 1.82 -6.44 9.66
C ALA A 126 2.52 -5.45 8.73
N VAL A 127 3.67 -5.89 8.19
CA VAL A 127 4.45 -5.15 7.17
C VAL A 127 4.35 -5.91 5.86
N LEU A 128 3.70 -5.31 4.86
CA LEU A 128 3.34 -5.94 3.61
C LEU A 128 3.82 -5.12 2.41
N PRO A 129 4.42 -5.73 1.37
CA PRO A 129 4.82 -5.03 0.17
C PRO A 129 3.58 -4.70 -0.67
N ILE A 130 3.36 -3.43 -1.03
CA ILE A 130 2.22 -3.06 -1.88
C ILE A 130 2.63 -2.72 -3.31
N GLU A 131 3.86 -2.26 -3.49
CA GLU A 131 4.35 -1.81 -4.79
C GLU A 131 5.88 -1.92 -4.87
N ASN A 132 6.39 -2.32 -6.04
CA ASN A 132 7.80 -2.22 -6.36
C ASN A 132 8.00 -1.39 -7.64
N SER A 133 8.91 -0.43 -7.62
CA SER A 133 9.12 0.51 -8.74
C SER A 133 9.58 -0.15 -10.06
N SER A 134 10.06 -1.39 -10.01
CA SER A 134 10.51 -2.14 -11.19
C SER A 134 9.54 -3.27 -11.59
N ALA A 135 8.72 -3.75 -10.64
CA ALA A 135 7.81 -4.88 -10.84
C ALA A 135 6.35 -4.49 -10.91
N GLY A 136 6.04 -3.27 -10.46
CA GLY A 136 4.66 -2.82 -10.33
C GLY A 136 4.03 -3.23 -9.01
N GLU A 137 2.75 -3.37 -9.01
CA GLU A 137 1.91 -3.59 -7.85
C GLU A 137 1.86 -5.04 -7.42
N VAL A 138 1.68 -5.25 -6.11
CA VAL A 138 1.50 -6.57 -5.52
C VAL A 138 0.01 -6.82 -5.34
N ASN A 139 -0.63 -7.29 -6.40
CA ASN A 139 -2.08 -7.45 -6.49
C ASN A 139 -2.69 -8.24 -5.33
N ASP A 140 -2.04 -9.32 -4.91
CA ASP A 140 -2.52 -10.17 -3.81
C ASP A 140 -2.72 -9.40 -2.50
N ILE A 141 -1.95 -8.32 -2.28
CA ILE A 141 -2.08 -7.50 -1.06
C ILE A 141 -3.36 -6.66 -1.08
N TYR A 142 -3.74 -6.14 -2.25
CA TYR A 142 -4.99 -5.40 -2.38
C TYR A 142 -6.20 -6.31 -2.14
N ASP A 143 -6.18 -7.54 -2.68
CA ASP A 143 -7.24 -8.52 -2.46
C ASP A 143 -7.35 -8.90 -0.98
N LEU A 144 -6.22 -9.03 -0.29
CA LEU A 144 -6.21 -9.29 1.15
C LEU A 144 -6.68 -8.09 1.97
N LEU A 145 -6.40 -6.85 1.55
CA LEU A 145 -6.92 -5.65 2.23
C LEU A 145 -8.44 -5.53 2.10
N GLU A 146 -9.02 -6.03 1.00
CA GLU A 146 -10.47 -6.10 0.82
C GLU A 146 -11.10 -7.22 1.65
N GLU A 147 -10.47 -8.40 1.67
CA GLU A 147 -10.98 -9.57 2.39
C GLU A 147 -10.95 -9.40 3.92
N TYR A 148 -9.92 -8.69 4.42
CA TYR A 148 -9.71 -8.46 5.84
C TYR A 148 -10.00 -7.01 6.21
N ASP A 149 -10.72 -6.78 7.32
CA ASP A 149 -11.04 -5.44 7.84
C ASP A 149 -9.78 -4.82 8.51
N ASN A 150 -8.75 -4.55 7.69
CA ASN A 150 -7.49 -3.97 8.11
C ASN A 150 -7.29 -2.56 7.52
N TYR A 151 -6.58 -1.72 8.25
CA TYR A 151 -6.36 -0.32 7.94
C TYR A 151 -4.88 -0.02 7.78
N ILE A 152 -4.52 0.74 6.76
CA ILE A 152 -3.16 1.22 6.54
C ILE A 152 -2.92 2.37 7.51
N VAL A 153 -1.90 2.23 8.37
CA VAL A 153 -1.53 3.21 9.39
C VAL A 153 -0.14 3.79 9.21
N GLY A 154 0.61 3.30 8.23
CA GLY A 154 1.94 3.80 7.92
C GLY A 154 2.48 3.22 6.62
N GLU A 155 3.58 3.80 6.15
CA GLU A 155 4.32 3.30 5.00
C GLU A 155 5.84 3.33 5.26
N GLN A 156 6.56 2.39 4.66
CA GLN A 156 8.01 2.35 4.65
C GLN A 156 8.49 2.12 3.22
N ILE A 157 9.25 3.07 2.68
CA ILE A 157 9.90 2.89 1.38
C ILE A 157 11.31 2.35 1.62
N LEU A 158 11.57 1.18 1.05
CA LEU A 158 12.87 0.52 1.14
C LEU A 158 13.55 0.51 -0.23
N LYS A 159 14.76 1.03 -0.30
CA LYS A 159 15.59 0.91 -1.50
C LYS A 159 16.06 -0.53 -1.66
N ILE A 160 15.86 -1.11 -2.85
CA ILE A 160 16.22 -2.48 -3.15
C ILE A 160 17.60 -2.49 -3.84
N ASN A 161 18.60 -2.90 -3.09
CA ASN A 161 19.92 -3.14 -3.60
C ASN A 161 20.20 -4.64 -3.50
N HIS A 162 20.21 -5.33 -4.64
CA HIS A 162 20.56 -6.73 -4.66
C HIS A 162 22.07 -6.89 -4.55
N ALA A 163 22.48 -7.84 -3.71
CA ALA A 163 23.88 -8.23 -3.50
C ALA A 163 24.08 -9.68 -3.92
N LEU A 164 25.27 -9.98 -4.38
CA LEU A 164 25.76 -11.35 -4.56
C LEU A 164 26.30 -11.83 -3.22
N LEU A 165 25.75 -12.90 -2.70
CA LEU A 165 26.02 -13.45 -1.37
C LEU A 165 26.65 -14.83 -1.51
N GLY A 166 27.80 -15.05 -0.89
CA GLY A 166 28.49 -16.33 -0.90
C GLY A 166 29.06 -16.69 0.47
N LEU A 167 29.59 -17.88 0.60
CA LEU A 167 30.36 -18.28 1.80
C LEU A 167 31.60 -17.39 1.94
N PRO A 168 32.06 -17.13 3.17
CA PRO A 168 33.27 -16.35 3.38
C PRO A 168 34.47 -16.89 2.60
N GLY A 169 35.16 -15.98 1.90
CA GLY A 169 36.32 -16.30 1.08
C GLY A 169 35.99 -17.00 -0.26
N THR A 170 34.75 -16.97 -0.74
CA THR A 170 34.40 -17.44 -2.08
C THR A 170 34.98 -16.51 -3.15
N SER A 171 35.69 -17.06 -4.14
CA SER A 171 36.12 -16.32 -5.33
C SER A 171 35.07 -16.38 -6.45
N LEU A 172 34.96 -15.31 -7.25
CA LEU A 172 34.02 -15.28 -8.38
C LEU A 172 34.30 -16.38 -9.41
N ASP A 173 35.55 -16.81 -9.56
CA ASP A 173 35.95 -17.86 -10.50
C ASP A 173 35.48 -19.26 -10.06
N GLU A 174 35.21 -19.45 -8.78
CA GLU A 174 34.71 -20.71 -8.23
C GLU A 174 33.21 -20.90 -8.47
N ILE A 175 32.48 -19.81 -8.73
CA ILE A 175 31.01 -19.82 -8.81
C ILE A 175 30.54 -20.57 -10.05
N ARG A 176 29.53 -21.43 -9.86
CA ARG A 176 28.86 -22.21 -10.91
C ARG A 176 27.33 -22.04 -10.87
N THR A 177 26.77 -21.75 -9.69
CA THR A 177 25.32 -21.70 -9.51
C THR A 177 24.92 -20.47 -8.70
N VAL A 178 23.89 -19.76 -9.20
CA VAL A 178 23.28 -18.64 -8.53
C VAL A 178 21.80 -18.90 -8.24
N TYR A 179 21.41 -18.72 -7.00
CA TYR A 179 20.02 -18.90 -6.53
C TYR A 179 19.37 -17.55 -6.25
N SER A 180 18.13 -17.36 -6.64
CA SER A 180 17.31 -16.25 -6.17
C SER A 180 15.84 -16.39 -6.57
N HIS A 181 15.01 -15.42 -6.17
CA HIS A 181 13.67 -15.27 -6.69
C HIS A 181 13.72 -14.90 -8.20
N PRO A 182 12.79 -15.39 -9.04
CA PRO A 182 12.79 -15.10 -10.48
C PRO A 182 12.93 -13.61 -10.81
N GLN A 183 12.22 -12.77 -10.08
CA GLN A 183 12.25 -11.33 -10.26
C GLN A 183 13.61 -10.71 -9.95
N ALA A 184 14.30 -11.15 -8.90
CA ALA A 184 15.64 -10.67 -8.58
C ALA A 184 16.66 -11.13 -9.62
N LEU A 185 16.55 -12.36 -10.15
CA LEU A 185 17.35 -12.83 -11.27
C LEU A 185 17.16 -11.95 -12.52
N MET A 186 15.91 -11.59 -12.83
CA MET A 186 15.59 -10.68 -13.94
C MET A 186 16.16 -9.28 -13.70
N GLN A 187 16.02 -8.74 -12.50
CA GLN A 187 16.55 -7.41 -12.14
C GLN A 187 18.09 -7.36 -12.14
N CYS A 188 18.76 -8.49 -12.03
CA CYS A 188 20.21 -8.63 -12.09
C CYS A 188 20.72 -9.21 -13.42
N SER A 189 19.87 -9.35 -14.45
CA SER A 189 20.22 -10.00 -15.71
C SER A 189 21.47 -9.41 -16.38
N VAL A 190 21.59 -8.08 -16.42
CA VAL A 190 22.77 -7.39 -17.02
C VAL A 190 24.07 -7.75 -16.31
N TYR A 191 24.04 -8.01 -15.01
CA TYR A 191 25.17 -8.50 -14.26
C TYR A 191 25.42 -9.98 -14.57
N LEU A 192 24.38 -10.79 -14.51
CA LEU A 192 24.45 -12.23 -14.74
C LEU A 192 24.85 -12.62 -16.17
N ASP A 193 24.57 -11.77 -17.15
CA ASP A 193 24.96 -12.00 -18.56
C ASP A 193 26.48 -11.90 -18.78
N LYS A 194 27.21 -11.24 -17.87
CA LYS A 194 28.68 -11.23 -17.83
C LYS A 194 29.27 -12.54 -17.30
N HIS A 195 28.43 -13.32 -16.63
CA HIS A 195 28.75 -14.63 -16.02
C HIS A 195 27.84 -15.71 -16.60
N SER A 196 27.87 -15.85 -17.93
CA SER A 196 26.97 -16.73 -18.69
C SER A 196 27.16 -18.22 -18.40
N ASP A 197 28.27 -18.58 -17.79
CA ASP A 197 28.63 -19.93 -17.32
C ASP A 197 27.95 -20.29 -16.00
N TRP A 198 27.35 -19.34 -15.28
CA TRP A 198 26.63 -19.63 -14.05
C TRP A 198 25.23 -20.16 -14.30
N GLN A 199 24.89 -21.28 -13.69
CA GLN A 199 23.52 -21.81 -13.71
C GLN A 199 22.60 -20.95 -12.81
N ARG A 200 21.50 -20.45 -13.35
CA ARG A 200 20.51 -19.63 -12.63
C ARG A 200 19.37 -20.52 -12.16
N ILE A 201 19.14 -20.60 -10.85
CA ILE A 201 18.09 -21.42 -10.26
C ILE A 201 17.14 -20.56 -9.44
N SER A 202 15.84 -20.68 -9.76
CA SER A 202 14.80 -19.93 -9.08
C SER A 202 14.36 -20.59 -7.78
N LEU A 203 14.18 -19.78 -6.73
CA LEU A 203 13.60 -20.16 -5.45
C LEU A 203 12.43 -19.22 -5.09
N SER A 204 11.66 -19.58 -4.07
CA SER A 204 10.46 -18.87 -3.66
C SER A 204 10.70 -17.42 -3.19
N ASN A 205 11.87 -17.13 -2.60
CA ASN A 205 12.29 -15.78 -2.24
C ASN A 205 13.79 -15.66 -2.11
N THR A 206 14.28 -14.40 -2.07
CA THR A 206 15.72 -14.09 -2.05
C THR A 206 16.42 -14.51 -0.74
N ALA A 207 15.73 -14.44 0.39
CA ALA A 207 16.29 -14.81 1.67
C ALA A 207 16.39 -16.34 1.85
N MET A 208 15.43 -17.10 1.27
CA MET A 208 15.55 -18.56 1.16
C MET A 208 16.74 -18.97 0.31
N ALA A 209 17.07 -18.21 -0.73
CA ALA A 209 18.27 -18.45 -1.53
C ALA A 209 19.55 -18.28 -0.69
N ALA A 210 19.63 -17.22 0.09
CA ALA A 210 20.75 -17.01 1.02
C ALA A 210 20.87 -18.12 2.06
N LYS A 211 19.73 -18.50 2.67
CA LYS A 211 19.68 -19.62 3.63
C LYS A 211 20.19 -20.93 3.01
N LYS A 212 19.73 -21.25 1.79
CA LYS A 212 20.19 -22.47 1.09
C LYS A 212 21.69 -22.49 0.88
N VAL A 213 22.28 -21.40 0.38
CA VAL A 213 23.75 -21.31 0.17
C VAL A 213 24.52 -21.50 1.47
N ALA A 214 24.01 -20.94 2.58
CA ALA A 214 24.61 -21.11 3.89
C ALA A 214 24.54 -22.56 4.40
N GLU A 215 23.43 -23.25 4.16
CA GLU A 215 23.22 -24.66 4.56
C GLU A 215 24.01 -25.64 3.72
N ASP A 216 24.09 -25.45 2.39
CA ASP A 216 24.80 -26.32 1.46
C ASP A 216 26.34 -26.30 1.68
N LYS A 217 26.86 -25.18 2.18
CA LYS A 217 28.31 -24.99 2.47
C LYS A 217 29.23 -25.24 1.27
N ASP A 218 28.71 -24.96 0.06
CA ASP A 218 29.41 -25.14 -1.21
C ASP A 218 29.80 -23.75 -1.78
N ARG A 219 31.11 -23.49 -1.91
CA ARG A 219 31.64 -22.23 -2.45
C ARG A 219 31.31 -21.98 -3.93
N SER A 220 30.93 -23.04 -4.67
CA SER A 220 30.52 -22.88 -6.04
C SER A 220 29.08 -22.33 -6.17
N GLN A 221 28.40 -22.14 -5.05
CA GLN A 221 27.02 -21.64 -4.98
C GLN A 221 26.97 -20.25 -4.34
N VAL A 222 26.14 -19.39 -4.92
CA VAL A 222 25.88 -18.05 -4.43
C VAL A 222 24.39 -17.74 -4.48
N ALA A 223 23.97 -16.74 -3.71
CA ALA A 223 22.62 -16.22 -3.73
C ALA A 223 22.58 -14.75 -4.16
N ILE A 224 21.49 -14.32 -4.77
CA ILE A 224 21.17 -12.90 -4.91
C ILE A 224 20.09 -12.57 -3.89
N GLY A 225 20.38 -11.60 -3.02
CA GLY A 225 19.47 -11.19 -1.96
C GLY A 225 19.77 -9.82 -1.41
N SER A 226 19.16 -9.49 -0.27
CA SER A 226 19.47 -8.26 0.45
C SER A 226 20.86 -8.38 1.12
N PRO A 227 21.62 -7.28 1.24
CA PRO A 227 22.87 -7.30 2.01
C PRO A 227 22.66 -7.75 3.46
N ALA A 228 21.51 -7.44 4.05
CA ALA A 228 21.17 -7.86 5.42
C ALA A 228 21.12 -9.39 5.56
N ALA A 229 20.64 -10.12 4.54
CA ALA A 229 20.60 -11.58 4.56
C ALA A 229 21.98 -12.22 4.76
N ALA A 230 23.05 -11.58 4.31
CA ALA A 230 24.41 -12.06 4.55
C ALA A 230 24.69 -12.20 6.04
N GLY A 231 24.42 -11.16 6.83
CA GLY A 231 24.64 -11.17 8.28
C GLY A 231 23.82 -12.24 9.02
N TYR A 232 22.56 -12.44 8.63
CA TYR A 232 21.68 -13.43 9.27
C TYR A 232 22.09 -14.88 8.98
N HIS A 233 22.66 -15.13 7.80
CA HIS A 233 23.02 -16.50 7.38
C HIS A 233 24.52 -16.78 7.40
N GLY A 234 25.36 -15.86 7.93
CA GLY A 234 26.81 -16.05 8.00
C GLY A 234 27.47 -16.09 6.61
N LEU A 235 26.90 -15.38 5.64
CA LEU A 235 27.42 -15.20 4.31
C LEU A 235 28.20 -13.88 4.21
N GLU A 236 28.98 -13.74 3.16
CA GLU A 236 29.69 -12.52 2.79
C GLU A 236 29.05 -11.88 1.56
N VAL A 237 29.02 -10.54 1.54
CA VAL A 237 28.63 -9.77 0.35
C VAL A 237 29.83 -9.73 -0.60
N LEU A 238 29.76 -10.46 -1.70
CA LEU A 238 30.83 -10.52 -2.69
C LEU A 238 30.83 -9.29 -3.60
N GLU A 239 29.64 -8.88 -4.07
CA GLU A 239 29.44 -7.69 -4.87
C GLU A 239 28.08 -7.05 -4.60
N MET A 240 28.01 -5.69 -4.65
CA MET A 240 26.77 -4.92 -4.59
C MET A 240 26.98 -3.47 -5.05
N PRO A 241 25.94 -2.77 -5.58
CA PRO A 241 24.67 -3.32 -6.04
C PRO A 241 24.82 -3.98 -7.41
N ILE A 242 24.18 -5.12 -7.62
CA ILE A 242 24.24 -5.87 -8.90
C ILE A 242 22.95 -5.76 -9.75
N ASN A 243 21.90 -5.14 -9.24
CA ASN A 243 20.70 -4.84 -9.99
C ASN A 243 20.94 -3.69 -10.99
N HIS A 244 20.37 -3.81 -12.21
CA HIS A 244 20.56 -2.81 -13.28
C HIS A 244 19.84 -1.49 -12.99
N ASN A 245 18.66 -1.54 -12.33
CA ASN A 245 17.94 -0.33 -11.93
C ASN A 245 18.39 0.11 -10.53
N ARG A 246 19.14 1.21 -10.47
CA ARG A 246 19.63 1.78 -9.19
C ARG A 246 18.57 2.53 -8.39
N PHE A 247 17.41 2.79 -9.00
CA PHE A 247 16.27 3.44 -8.36
C PHE A 247 15.20 2.44 -7.91
N ASN A 248 15.53 1.13 -7.93
CA ASN A 248 14.59 0.11 -7.48
C ASN A 248 14.25 0.31 -6.00
N SER A 249 12.97 0.40 -5.71
CA SER A 249 12.44 0.54 -4.35
C SER A 249 11.14 -0.26 -4.20
N THR A 250 10.88 -0.74 -3.00
CA THR A 250 9.62 -1.36 -2.63
C THR A 250 8.94 -0.50 -1.57
N ARG A 251 7.69 -0.17 -1.79
CA ARG A 251 6.83 0.47 -0.80
C ARG A 251 6.14 -0.62 0.00
N PHE A 252 6.38 -0.62 1.29
CA PHE A 252 5.71 -1.45 2.28
C PHE A 252 4.66 -0.62 3.00
N ILE A 253 3.52 -1.22 3.28
CA ILE A 253 2.47 -0.66 4.12
C ILE A 253 2.49 -1.34 5.49
N ILE A 254 2.13 -0.56 6.50
CA ILE A 254 1.91 -1.04 7.85
C ILE A 254 0.40 -1.10 8.08
N VAL A 255 -0.11 -2.29 8.36
CA VAL A 255 -1.54 -2.52 8.54
C VAL A 255 -1.87 -3.02 9.92
N THR A 256 -3.08 -2.70 10.39
CA THR A 256 -3.66 -3.14 11.67
C THR A 256 -5.17 -3.26 11.55
N ASN A 257 -5.82 -4.01 12.42
CA ASN A 257 -7.28 -4.07 12.51
C ASN A 257 -7.91 -2.93 13.34
N ARG A 258 -7.09 -1.99 13.84
CA ARG A 258 -7.55 -0.85 14.64
C ARG A 258 -7.82 0.35 13.73
N LYS A 259 -9.00 0.93 13.86
CA LYS A 259 -9.39 2.18 13.18
C LYS A 259 -8.68 3.37 13.84
N MET A 260 -7.46 3.64 13.42
CA MET A 260 -6.65 4.75 13.96
C MET A 260 -5.77 5.39 12.89
N TYR A 261 -5.30 6.62 13.18
CA TYR A 261 -4.34 7.35 12.36
C TYR A 261 -3.44 8.23 13.24
N GLU A 262 -2.20 8.43 12.80
CA GLU A 262 -1.26 9.35 13.47
C GLU A 262 -1.66 10.81 13.22
N ALA A 263 -1.44 11.67 14.21
CA ALA A 263 -1.85 13.08 14.18
C ALA A 263 -1.21 13.88 13.05
N ASP A 264 -0.04 13.48 12.59
CA ASP A 264 0.74 14.06 11.49
C ASP A 264 0.59 13.32 10.16
N ALA A 265 -0.37 12.40 10.06
CA ALA A 265 -0.65 11.69 8.82
C ALA A 265 -1.04 12.68 7.70
N LYS A 266 -0.31 12.62 6.57
CA LYS A 266 -0.48 13.50 5.41
C LYS A 266 -1.09 12.82 4.20
N LYS A 267 -1.29 11.50 4.29
CA LYS A 267 -1.85 10.70 3.22
C LYS A 267 -3.04 9.91 3.74
N VAL A 268 -4.06 9.78 2.92
CA VAL A 268 -5.20 8.89 3.17
C VAL A 268 -5.38 7.98 1.96
N GLY A 269 -5.50 6.68 2.22
CA GLY A 269 -5.93 5.70 1.23
C GLY A 269 -7.44 5.50 1.34
N ILE A 270 -8.13 5.55 0.21
CA ILE A 270 -9.57 5.32 0.14
C ILE A 270 -9.82 4.22 -0.88
N CYS A 271 -10.48 3.15 -0.46
CA CYS A 271 -11.02 2.14 -1.33
C CYS A 271 -12.53 2.33 -1.42
N PHE A 272 -13.09 2.30 -2.62
CA PHE A 272 -14.53 2.46 -2.82
C PHE A 272 -15.00 1.67 -4.05
N GLU A 273 -16.23 1.19 -3.96
CA GLU A 273 -16.94 0.56 -5.05
C GLU A 273 -17.80 1.59 -5.79
N LEU A 274 -17.76 1.57 -7.11
CA LEU A 274 -18.55 2.46 -7.96
C LEU A 274 -19.69 1.72 -8.66
N PRO A 275 -20.89 2.29 -8.68
CA PRO A 275 -21.94 1.77 -9.53
C PRO A 275 -21.51 1.90 -11.00
N HIS A 276 -21.79 0.87 -11.81
CA HIS A 276 -21.47 0.86 -13.24
C HIS A 276 -22.46 1.74 -14.05
N THR A 277 -22.36 3.06 -13.80
CA THR A 277 -23.20 4.08 -14.48
C THR A 277 -22.32 5.22 -14.96
N SER A 278 -22.79 5.89 -16.04
CA SER A 278 -22.08 7.05 -16.58
C SER A 278 -21.87 8.13 -15.52
N GLY A 279 -20.66 8.64 -15.41
CA GLY A 279 -20.31 9.73 -14.49
C GLY A 279 -19.98 9.29 -13.05
N SER A 280 -20.07 8.01 -12.70
CA SER A 280 -19.80 7.54 -11.32
C SER A 280 -18.40 7.92 -10.84
N LEU A 281 -17.37 7.69 -11.65
CA LEU A 281 -15.99 8.06 -11.34
C LEU A 281 -15.84 9.59 -11.21
N TYR A 282 -16.42 10.36 -12.14
CA TYR A 282 -16.42 11.83 -12.09
C TYR A 282 -17.01 12.35 -10.77
N ASN A 283 -18.12 11.78 -10.34
CA ASN A 283 -18.78 12.19 -9.09
C ASN A 283 -17.89 11.98 -7.88
N ILE A 284 -17.17 10.87 -7.80
CA ILE A 284 -16.22 10.63 -6.68
C ILE A 284 -15.02 11.57 -6.79
N LEU A 285 -14.41 11.70 -7.97
CA LEU A 285 -13.27 12.59 -8.18
C LEU A 285 -13.61 14.04 -7.88
N SER A 286 -14.87 14.47 -8.14
CA SER A 286 -15.32 15.82 -7.81
C SER A 286 -15.25 16.10 -6.30
N HIS A 287 -15.51 15.11 -5.44
CA HIS A 287 -15.36 15.27 -4.00
C HIS A 287 -13.90 15.51 -3.59
N ILE A 288 -12.95 14.87 -4.24
CA ILE A 288 -11.50 15.08 -4.00
C ILE A 288 -11.13 16.50 -4.41
N ILE A 289 -11.50 16.92 -5.64
CA ILE A 289 -11.20 18.25 -6.19
C ILE A 289 -11.80 19.36 -5.32
N TYR A 290 -13.08 19.25 -4.96
CA TYR A 290 -13.77 20.28 -4.16
C TYR A 290 -13.34 20.35 -2.71
N ASN A 291 -12.57 19.38 -2.23
CA ASN A 291 -11.94 19.41 -0.91
C ASN A 291 -10.48 19.85 -0.95
N ASP A 292 -10.00 20.38 -2.10
CA ASP A 292 -8.63 20.82 -2.32
C ASP A 292 -7.59 19.72 -2.00
N LEU A 293 -7.99 18.45 -2.20
CA LEU A 293 -7.14 17.30 -1.96
C LEU A 293 -6.36 16.98 -3.23
N ASN A 294 -5.06 16.77 -3.09
CA ASN A 294 -4.21 16.36 -4.20
C ASN A 294 -4.19 14.83 -4.30
N MET A 295 -4.60 14.32 -5.46
CA MET A 295 -4.57 12.88 -5.73
C MET A 295 -3.21 12.49 -6.28
N CYS A 296 -2.46 11.67 -5.55
CA CYS A 296 -1.13 11.20 -5.94
C CYS A 296 -1.17 9.91 -6.75
N LYS A 297 -2.19 9.08 -6.50
CA LYS A 297 -2.36 7.79 -7.17
C LYS A 297 -3.84 7.46 -7.30
N ILE A 298 -4.22 6.94 -8.45
CA ILE A 298 -5.52 6.31 -8.68
C ILE A 298 -5.26 4.96 -9.36
N GLU A 299 -5.94 3.95 -8.88
CA GLU A 299 -5.88 2.62 -9.42
C GLU A 299 -7.28 2.02 -9.49
N SER A 300 -7.61 1.41 -10.60
CA SER A 300 -8.85 0.68 -10.75
C SER A 300 -8.55 -0.78 -11.02
N ARG A 301 -9.29 -1.67 -10.39
CA ARG A 301 -9.20 -3.10 -10.63
C ARG A 301 -10.44 -3.56 -11.36
N ASP A 302 -10.21 -4.33 -12.42
CA ASP A 302 -11.24 -5.11 -13.09
C ASP A 302 -11.23 -6.51 -12.46
N GLY A 303 -12.02 -6.69 -11.42
CA GLY A 303 -12.32 -8.02 -10.92
C GLY A 303 -13.36 -8.65 -11.84
N HIS A 304 -13.17 -9.87 -12.29
CA HIS A 304 -14.13 -10.66 -13.08
C HIS A 304 -15.50 -10.83 -12.38
N GLY A 305 -16.01 -9.78 -11.78
CA GLY A 305 -17.27 -9.69 -11.05
C GLY A 305 -17.94 -8.33 -11.14
N ASN A 306 -17.52 -7.43 -12.03
CA ASN A 306 -18.13 -6.10 -12.25
C ASN A 306 -17.88 -5.05 -11.14
N ILE A 307 -16.85 -5.20 -10.34
CA ILE A 307 -16.45 -4.17 -9.37
C ILE A 307 -15.21 -3.48 -9.91
N VAL A 308 -15.31 -2.20 -10.30
CA VAL A 308 -14.16 -1.33 -10.54
C VAL A 308 -13.81 -0.71 -9.21
N GLN A 309 -12.85 -1.29 -8.52
CA GLN A 309 -12.28 -0.68 -7.33
C GLN A 309 -11.25 0.36 -7.74
N THR A 310 -11.36 1.55 -7.18
CA THR A 310 -10.39 2.62 -7.42
C THR A 310 -9.76 2.99 -6.09
N GLU A 311 -8.48 2.65 -5.90
CA GLU A 311 -7.72 3.13 -4.76
C GLU A 311 -7.21 4.55 -5.08
N THR A 312 -7.48 5.48 -4.19
CA THR A 312 -7.03 6.86 -4.32
C THR A 312 -6.21 7.22 -3.09
N THR A 313 -4.93 7.54 -3.26
CA THR A 313 -4.11 8.12 -2.20
C THR A 313 -4.19 9.64 -2.33
N VAL A 314 -4.66 10.30 -1.29
CA VAL A 314 -4.84 11.75 -1.24
C VAL A 314 -3.82 12.33 -0.27
N THR A 315 -3.13 13.41 -0.69
CA THR A 315 -2.22 14.19 0.16
C THR A 315 -2.71 15.65 0.21
N GLU A 316 -2.55 16.31 1.35
CA GLU A 316 -2.72 17.76 1.48
C GLU A 316 -1.69 18.54 0.68
#